data_74368fb4fcc430a195c4ae0cb416d4dc
#
_entry.id   74368fb4fcc430a195c4ae0cb416d4dc
#
_cell.length_a   1.000
_cell.length_b   1.000
_cell.length_c   1.000
_cell.angle_alpha   90.00
_cell.angle_beta   90.00
_cell.angle_gamma   90.00
#
_symmetry.space_group_name_H-M   'P 1'
#
loop_
_entity.id
_entity.type
_entity.pdbx_description
1 polymer ?
#
loop_
_entity_poly.entity_id
_entity_poly.type
_entity_poly.pdbx_seq_one_letter_code
_entity_poly.pdbx_strand_id
1 'polypeptide(L)' 'MKLLTEYLERAITLERLAASEQDSAFKTQLIAQAAAYRKLAARRAEQYGLPPPSPPEISS' A
#
# COMPACT_ATOMS: atom_id res chain seq x y z
N MET A 1 7.27 -13.82 6.21
CA MET A 1 6.29 -12.73 6.18
C MET A 1 6.88 -11.36 6.30
N LYS A 2 8.19 -11.33 6.42
CA LYS A 2 8.87 -10.05 6.55
C LYS A 2 8.60 -9.13 5.38
N LEU A 3 8.67 -9.67 4.16
CA LEU A 3 8.43 -8.84 2.97
C LEU A 3 7.01 -8.31 2.92
N LEU A 4 6.04 -9.09 3.37
CA LEU A 4 4.66 -8.63 3.39
C LEU A 4 4.51 -7.40 4.26
N THR A 5 5.06 -7.45 5.47
CA THR A 5 5.01 -6.32 6.38
C THR A 5 5.73 -5.11 5.80
N GLU A 6 6.89 -5.32 5.20
CA GLU A 6 7.65 -4.24 4.63
C GLU A 6 6.91 -3.56 3.49
N TYR A 7 6.25 -4.35 2.64
CA TYR A 7 5.47 -3.76 1.55
C TYR A 7 4.32 -2.92 2.09
N LEU A 8 3.64 -3.40 3.11
CA LEU A 8 2.54 -2.63 3.69
C LEU A 8 3.04 -1.35 4.35
N GLU A 9 4.16 -1.43 5.04
CA GLU A 9 4.72 -0.24 5.67
C GLU A 9 5.12 0.81 4.64
N ARG A 10 5.70 0.36 3.54
CA ARG A 10 6.06 1.30 2.48
C ARG A 10 4.84 1.94 1.86
N ALA A 11 3.79 1.14 1.64
CA ALA A 11 2.56 1.68 1.09
C ALA A 11 1.97 2.75 2.01
N ILE A 12 1.95 2.47 3.30
CA ILE A 12 1.41 3.41 4.28
C ILE A 12 2.25 4.69 4.31
N THR A 13 3.57 4.56 4.28
CA THR A 13 4.44 5.73 4.27
C THR A 13 4.18 6.59 3.05
N LEU A 14 4.07 5.96 1.89
CA LEU A 14 3.82 6.71 0.66
C LEU A 14 2.45 7.38 0.68
N GLU A 15 1.46 6.71 1.24
CA GLU A 15 0.13 7.29 1.35
C GLU A 15 0.13 8.52 2.26
N ARG A 16 0.89 8.44 3.34
CA ARG A 16 1.00 9.60 4.24
C ARG A 16 1.71 10.76 3.57
N LEU A 17 2.77 10.48 2.82
CA LEU A 17 3.45 11.51 2.07
C LEU A 17 2.52 12.13 1.04
N ALA A 18 1.74 11.31 0.37
CA ALA A 18 0.79 11.81 -0.63
C ALA A 18 -0.25 12.71 0.01
N ALA A 19 -0.70 12.36 1.21
CA ALA A 19 -1.73 13.14 1.88
C ALA A 19 -1.27 14.56 2.19
N SER A 20 0.03 14.75 2.42
CA SER A 20 0.56 16.08 2.73
C SER A 20 1.24 16.73 1.55
N GLU A 21 1.28 16.07 0.39
CA GLU A 21 1.96 16.61 -0.78
C GLU A 21 1.06 17.59 -1.51
N GLN A 22 1.58 18.77 -1.83
CA GLN A 22 0.79 19.80 -2.49
C GLN A 22 0.95 19.78 -4.00
N ASP A 23 2.05 19.24 -4.50
CA ASP A 23 2.26 19.12 -5.94
C ASP A 23 1.41 17.95 -6.45
N SER A 24 0.42 18.25 -7.29
CA SER A 24 -0.53 17.22 -7.70
C SER A 24 0.12 16.13 -8.55
N ALA A 25 1.11 16.48 -9.36
CA ALA A 25 1.79 15.47 -10.16
C ALA A 25 2.60 14.52 -9.29
N PHE A 26 3.31 15.06 -8.32
CA PHE A 26 4.10 14.24 -7.41
C PHE A 26 3.19 13.41 -6.51
N LYS A 27 2.10 14.01 -6.05
CA LYS A 27 1.12 13.30 -5.24
C LYS A 27 0.59 12.07 -5.99
N THR A 28 0.27 12.24 -7.26
CA THR A 28 -0.21 11.13 -8.09
C THR A 28 0.83 10.01 -8.15
N GLN A 29 2.10 10.37 -8.30
CA GLN A 29 3.15 9.37 -8.32
C GLN A 29 3.26 8.62 -7.01
N LEU A 30 3.14 9.32 -5.89
CA LEU A 30 3.20 8.67 -4.59
C LEU A 30 2.05 7.69 -4.41
N ILE A 31 0.85 8.09 -4.85
CA ILE A 31 -0.31 7.22 -4.76
C ILE A 31 -0.11 5.98 -5.62
N ALA A 32 0.42 6.16 -6.83
CA ALA A 32 0.66 5.04 -7.72
C ALA A 32 1.68 4.06 -7.13
N GLN A 33 2.73 4.59 -6.51
CA GLN A 33 3.72 3.72 -5.88
C GLN A 33 3.12 2.98 -4.69
N ALA A 34 2.30 3.66 -3.90
CA ALA A 34 1.65 3.00 -2.77
C ALA A 34 0.76 1.86 -3.25
N ALA A 35 0.02 2.09 -4.33
CA ALA A 35 -0.83 1.05 -4.90
C ALA A 35 -0.01 -0.16 -5.36
N ALA A 36 1.15 0.09 -5.94
CA ALA A 36 2.03 -1.00 -6.39
C ALA A 36 2.50 -1.84 -5.20
N TYR A 37 2.88 -1.18 -4.11
CA TYR A 37 3.31 -1.93 -2.93
C TYR A 37 2.16 -2.72 -2.32
N ARG A 38 0.95 -2.18 -2.36
CA ARG A 38 -0.20 -2.94 -1.85
C ARG A 38 -0.46 -4.18 -2.69
N LYS A 39 -0.28 -4.08 -4.01
CA LYS A 39 -0.41 -5.26 -4.87
C LYS A 39 0.65 -6.30 -4.55
N LEU A 40 1.88 -5.87 -4.31
CA LEU A 40 2.93 -6.80 -3.93
C LEU A 40 2.60 -7.49 -2.62
N ALA A 41 2.06 -6.74 -1.67
CA ALA A 41 1.67 -7.33 -0.39
C ALA A 41 0.56 -8.36 -0.57
N ALA A 42 -0.41 -8.05 -1.43
CA ALA A 42 -1.49 -9.00 -1.67
C ALA A 42 -0.97 -10.29 -2.30
N ARG A 43 -0.03 -10.18 -3.24
CA ARG A 43 0.57 -11.36 -3.85
C ARG A 43 1.32 -12.19 -2.82
N ARG A 44 2.05 -11.54 -1.94
CA ARG A 44 2.76 -12.26 -0.90
C ARG A 44 1.79 -12.98 0.03
N ALA A 45 0.70 -12.30 0.38
CA ALA A 45 -0.32 -12.93 1.22
C ALA A 45 -0.86 -14.19 0.56
N GLU A 46 -1.12 -14.12 -0.74
CA GLU A 46 -1.58 -15.29 -1.48
C GLU A 46 -0.56 -16.44 -1.42
N GLN A 47 0.71 -16.10 -1.59
CA GLN A 47 1.76 -17.09 -1.57
C GLN A 47 1.84 -17.83 -0.24
N TYR A 48 1.49 -17.15 0.84
CA TYR A 48 1.49 -17.76 2.16
C TYR A 48 0.13 -18.34 2.54
N GLY A 49 -0.84 -18.30 1.64
CA GLY A 49 -2.16 -18.82 1.94
C GLY A 49 -2.96 -17.94 2.89
N LEU A 50 -2.61 -16.66 2.98
CA LEU A 50 -3.29 -15.73 3.85
C LEU A 50 -4.32 -14.93 3.07
N PRO A 51 -5.36 -14.42 3.75
CA PRO A 51 -6.26 -13.51 3.06
C PRO A 51 -5.52 -12.22 2.70
N PRO A 52 -5.89 -11.59 1.57
CA PRO A 52 -5.22 -10.35 1.20
C PRO A 52 -5.49 -9.25 2.22
N PRO A 53 -4.53 -8.33 2.39
CA PRO A 53 -4.77 -7.22 3.30
C PRO A 53 -5.93 -6.36 2.80
N SER A 54 -6.80 -5.98 3.70
CA SER A 54 -7.94 -5.15 3.35
C SER A 54 -7.63 -3.69 3.60
N PRO A 55 -8.17 -2.80 2.78
CA PRO A 55 -8.12 -1.40 3.15
C PRO A 55 -8.95 -1.20 4.40
N PRO A 56 -8.58 -0.28 5.16
CA PRO A 56 -9.38 0.04 6.34
C PRO A 56 -10.72 0.54 5.90
N GLU A 57 -11.76 0.22 6.03
CA GLU A 57 -12.86 0.58 5.63
C GLU A 57 -13.69 0.12 5.81
N ILE A 58 -14.30 0.10 5.73
CA ILE A 58 -15.12 0.17 5.65
C ILE A 58 -16.07 -0.44 5.47
N SER A 59 -16.51 -0.79 5.12
CA SER A 59 -17.35 -1.16 4.90
C SER A 59 -17.99 -1.78 5.22
N SER A 60 -18.17 -1.85 5.27
CA SER A 60 -18.72 -2.27 5.38
C SER A 60 -19.25 -2.67 5.54
#